data_79ddd073be584a8f49c7a820a185a6e8
#
_entry.id   79ddd073be584a8f49c7a820a185a6e8
#
_cell.length_a   1.000
_cell.length_b   1.000
_cell.length_c   1.000
_cell.angle_alpha   90.00
_cell.angle_beta   90.00
_cell.angle_gamma   90.00
#
_symmetry.space_group_name_H-M   'P 1'
#
loop_
_entity.id
_entity.type
_entity.pdbx_description
1 polymer ?
#
loop_
_entity_poly.entity_id
_entity_poly.type
_entity_poly.pdbx_seq_one_letter_code
_entity_poly.pdbx_strand_id
1 'polypeptide(L)'
;MLSYRKLAMRVLGRPLHTGGSDSPRPASQRAAAFILTAAMLTTLAAPAFAGTWYIEDGNITISAGTEAGTNKVEQVGKDTVNNDKDTVITNREDKASSHTVTIETNDKNDTVEVTLKDVNIDASSRNNAAVSVTGSGNTTIKLDGDNALKSDTYRSGIYGS
;
A
#
# COMPACT_ATOMS: atom_id res chain seq x y z
N MET A 1 22.25 -79.64 -17.34
CA MET A 1 21.61 -78.55 -18.16
C MET A 1 20.37 -77.98 -17.56
N LEU A 2 19.83 -78.48 -16.49
CA LEU A 2 18.62 -77.96 -15.83
C LEU A 2 18.87 -76.83 -14.85
N SER A 3 20.14 -76.63 -14.48
CA SER A 3 20.46 -75.60 -13.47
C SER A 3 20.40 -74.16 -13.96
N TYR A 4 20.74 -73.91 -15.19
CA TYR A 4 20.82 -72.57 -15.76
C TYR A 4 19.47 -71.94 -16.02
N ARG A 5 18.45 -72.69 -16.37
CA ARG A 5 17.11 -72.15 -16.59
C ARG A 5 16.41 -71.67 -15.31
N LYS A 6 16.67 -72.34 -14.20
CA LYS A 6 16.11 -71.93 -12.91
C LYS A 6 16.79 -70.67 -12.37
N LEU A 7 18.07 -70.48 -12.66
CA LEU A 7 18.76 -69.24 -12.22
C LEU A 7 18.31 -68.01 -13.02
N ALA A 8 18.13 -68.18 -14.33
CA ALA A 8 17.69 -67.08 -15.18
C ALA A 8 16.28 -66.54 -14.80
N MET A 9 15.36 -67.43 -14.47
CA MET A 9 14.04 -67.03 -14.03
C MET A 9 14.02 -66.35 -12.66
N ARG A 10 14.95 -66.70 -11.77
CA ARG A 10 15.05 -66.04 -10.48
C ARG A 10 15.65 -64.63 -10.59
N VAL A 11 16.52 -64.43 -11.54
CA VAL A 11 17.13 -63.11 -11.76
C VAL A 11 16.16 -62.13 -12.44
N LEU A 12 15.34 -62.64 -13.33
CA LEU A 12 14.34 -61.80 -14.04
C LEU A 12 13.11 -61.47 -13.21
N GLY A 13 12.73 -62.34 -12.26
CA GLY A 13 11.53 -62.05 -11.43
C GLY A 13 11.76 -61.04 -10.30
N ARG A 14 12.99 -60.86 -9.85
CA ARG A 14 13.28 -59.95 -8.75
C ARG A 14 13.36 -58.49 -9.12
N PRO A 15 13.92 -58.10 -10.24
CA PRO A 15 13.97 -56.71 -10.60
C PRO A 15 12.60 -56.10 -10.88
N LEU A 16 11.65 -56.89 -11.28
CA LEU A 16 10.28 -56.40 -11.56
C LEU A 16 9.47 -56.16 -10.29
N HIS A 17 9.90 -56.69 -9.16
CA HIS A 17 9.19 -56.51 -7.91
C HIS A 17 9.66 -55.28 -7.11
N THR A 18 10.73 -54.66 -7.52
CA THR A 18 11.19 -53.40 -6.96
C THR A 18 10.54 -52.19 -7.61
N GLY A 19 9.52 -52.40 -8.39
CA GLY A 19 8.62 -51.35 -8.81
C GLY A 19 7.91 -50.63 -7.65
N GLY A 20 8.12 -51.06 -6.44
CA GLY A 20 7.78 -50.36 -5.23
C GLY A 20 8.56 -49.05 -4.97
N SER A 21 9.38 -48.66 -5.90
CA SER A 21 9.92 -47.30 -5.94
C SER A 21 8.85 -46.19 -6.16
N ASP A 22 7.61 -46.58 -6.22
CA ASP A 22 6.47 -45.65 -6.27
C ASP A 22 6.30 -44.85 -4.98
N SER A 23 6.92 -45.25 -3.90
CA SER A 23 6.80 -44.56 -2.63
C SER A 23 7.39 -43.14 -2.61
N PRO A 24 8.41 -42.74 -3.40
CA PRO A 24 8.88 -41.35 -3.38
C PRO A 24 8.01 -40.39 -4.19
N ARG A 25 7.27 -40.89 -5.18
CA ARG A 25 6.48 -40.00 -6.08
C ARG A 25 5.41 -39.19 -5.39
N PRO A 26 4.58 -39.77 -4.50
CA PRO A 26 3.55 -38.96 -3.85
C PRO A 26 4.12 -37.91 -2.89
N ALA A 27 5.26 -38.14 -2.29
CA ALA A 27 5.87 -37.18 -1.38
C ALA A 27 6.47 -35.97 -2.12
N SER A 28 7.13 -36.21 -3.26
CA SER A 28 7.70 -35.13 -4.06
C SER A 28 6.61 -34.29 -4.75
N GLN A 29 5.52 -34.91 -5.17
CA GLN A 29 4.37 -34.18 -5.73
C GLN A 29 3.67 -33.33 -4.67
N ARG A 30 3.56 -33.82 -3.44
CA ARG A 30 2.97 -33.04 -2.34
C ARG A 30 3.84 -31.87 -1.95
N ALA A 31 5.15 -32.03 -1.93
CA ALA A 31 6.08 -30.96 -1.65
C ALA A 31 6.07 -29.88 -2.74
N ALA A 32 6.00 -30.28 -4.02
CA ALA A 32 5.89 -29.33 -5.12
C ALA A 32 4.58 -28.53 -5.10
N ALA A 33 3.45 -29.20 -4.80
CA ALA A 33 2.15 -28.54 -4.67
C ALA A 33 2.14 -27.53 -3.50
N PHE A 34 2.79 -27.85 -2.40
CA PHE A 34 2.87 -26.95 -1.25
C PHE A 34 3.71 -25.68 -1.54
N ILE A 35 4.81 -25.83 -2.27
CA ILE A 35 5.65 -24.70 -2.68
C ILE A 35 4.91 -23.76 -3.65
N LEU A 36 4.14 -24.33 -4.58
CA LEU A 36 3.32 -23.53 -5.49
C LEU A 36 2.24 -22.71 -4.75
N THR A 37 1.61 -23.30 -3.75
CA THR A 37 0.57 -22.64 -2.97
C THR A 37 1.13 -21.49 -2.13
N ALA A 38 2.33 -21.67 -1.55
CA ALA A 38 3.01 -20.62 -0.80
C ALA A 38 3.44 -19.45 -1.71
N ALA A 39 3.90 -19.73 -2.94
CA ALA A 39 4.28 -18.71 -3.89
C ALA A 39 3.08 -17.87 -4.40
N MET A 40 1.89 -18.45 -4.50
CA MET A 40 0.68 -17.73 -4.89
C MET A 40 0.16 -16.77 -3.82
N LEU A 41 0.42 -17.03 -2.55
CA LEU A 41 -0.03 -16.16 -1.46
C LEU A 41 0.78 -14.85 -1.35
N THR A 42 1.95 -14.77 -1.96
CA THR A 42 2.82 -13.59 -1.88
C THR A 42 2.54 -12.55 -2.99
N THR A 43 1.66 -12.82 -3.93
CA THR A 43 1.39 -11.95 -5.08
C THR A 43 0.11 -11.13 -4.98
N LEU A 44 -0.58 -11.17 -3.85
CA LEU A 44 -1.74 -10.32 -3.57
C LEU A 44 -1.31 -8.99 -2.90
N ALA A 45 -0.31 -8.31 -3.47
CA ALA A 45 -0.14 -6.90 -3.21
C ALA A 45 -1.36 -6.18 -3.82
N ALA A 46 -2.14 -5.51 -2.99
CA ALA A 46 -3.20 -4.66 -3.50
C ALA A 46 -2.58 -3.65 -4.48
N PRO A 47 -3.22 -3.40 -5.63
CA PRO A 47 -2.70 -2.39 -6.55
C PRO A 47 -2.56 -1.06 -5.82
N ALA A 48 -1.42 -0.40 -5.99
CA ALA A 48 -1.21 0.91 -5.44
C ALA A 48 -2.26 1.86 -6.02
N PHE A 49 -3.01 2.53 -5.15
CA PHE A 49 -3.99 3.54 -5.53
C PHE A 49 -3.27 4.87 -5.75
N ALA A 50 -3.66 5.63 -6.77
CA ALA A 50 -3.23 7.01 -6.99
C ALA A 50 -4.49 7.87 -6.95
N GLY A 51 -4.67 8.63 -5.88
CA GLY A 51 -5.92 9.29 -5.57
C GLY A 51 -5.91 10.80 -5.82
N THR A 52 -6.99 11.31 -6.46
CA THR A 52 -7.32 12.73 -6.43
C THR A 52 -8.38 12.99 -5.37
N TRP A 53 -8.06 13.87 -4.44
CA TRP A 53 -8.89 14.19 -3.28
C TRP A 53 -9.40 15.62 -3.38
N TYR A 54 -10.70 15.76 -3.34
CA TYR A 54 -11.35 17.08 -3.45
C TYR A 54 -11.61 17.66 -2.07
N ILE A 55 -11.02 18.80 -1.79
CA ILE A 55 -11.10 19.42 -0.46
C ILE A 55 -12.53 19.86 -0.07
N GLU A 56 -13.41 20.04 -1.03
CA GLU A 56 -14.82 20.36 -0.76
C GLU A 56 -15.58 19.23 -0.10
N ASP A 57 -15.13 17.98 -0.29
CA ASP A 57 -15.84 16.80 0.24
C ASP A 57 -15.67 16.61 1.75
N GLY A 58 -14.69 17.28 2.37
CA GLY A 58 -14.44 17.18 3.82
C GLY A 58 -12.98 17.38 4.20
N ASN A 59 -12.71 17.51 5.49
CA ASN A 59 -11.34 17.55 6.01
C ASN A 59 -10.59 16.29 5.60
N ILE A 60 -9.30 16.46 5.27
CA ILE A 60 -8.42 15.39 4.83
C ILE A 60 -7.32 15.21 5.87
N THR A 61 -7.11 13.97 6.33
CA THR A 61 -5.96 13.58 7.16
C THR A 61 -5.09 12.61 6.38
N ILE A 62 -3.79 12.87 6.36
CA ILE A 62 -2.80 12.09 5.62
C ILE A 62 -1.70 11.65 6.57
N SER A 63 -1.36 10.38 6.52
CA SER A 63 -0.24 9.81 7.27
C SER A 63 0.56 8.84 6.39
N ALA A 64 1.67 8.32 6.90
CA ALA A 64 2.42 7.30 6.17
C ALA A 64 1.56 6.04 5.95
N GLY A 65 1.60 5.50 4.73
CA GLY A 65 0.92 4.26 4.38
C GLY A 65 1.60 3.03 4.96
N THR A 66 1.00 1.86 4.74
CA THR A 66 1.60 0.59 5.18
C THR A 66 2.74 0.11 4.29
N GLU A 67 2.81 0.61 3.07
CA GLU A 67 3.90 0.35 2.12
C GLU A 67 4.80 1.57 2.01
N ALA A 68 6.09 1.35 1.87
CA ALA A 68 7.05 2.44 1.74
C ALA A 68 6.75 3.33 0.51
N GLY A 69 6.74 4.65 0.71
CA GLY A 69 6.46 5.61 -0.34
C GLY A 69 4.99 5.73 -0.71
N THR A 70 4.09 5.29 0.17
CA THR A 70 2.65 5.47 0.04
C THR A 70 2.08 6.25 1.22
N ASN A 71 0.90 6.83 1.02
CA ASN A 71 0.17 7.53 2.05
C ASN A 71 -1.10 6.77 2.47
N LYS A 72 -1.45 6.88 3.74
CA LYS A 72 -2.79 6.60 4.22
C LYS A 72 -3.58 7.91 4.15
N VAL A 73 -4.72 7.92 3.48
CA VAL A 73 -5.57 9.09 3.35
C VAL A 73 -6.95 8.80 3.91
N GLU A 74 -7.40 9.68 4.77
CA GLU A 74 -8.70 9.66 5.41
C GLU A 74 -9.43 10.99 5.10
N GLN A 75 -10.60 10.90 4.51
CA GLN A 75 -11.46 12.06 4.25
C GLN A 75 -12.83 11.83 4.87
N VAL A 76 -13.34 12.81 5.56
CA VAL A 76 -14.67 12.72 6.21
C VAL A 76 -15.73 12.34 5.18
N GLY A 77 -16.44 11.25 5.46
CA GLY A 77 -17.51 10.75 4.58
C GLY A 77 -17.05 9.84 3.44
N LYS A 78 -15.77 9.46 3.41
CA LYS A 78 -15.21 8.52 2.45
C LYS A 78 -14.50 7.36 3.12
N ASP A 79 -14.34 6.26 2.38
CA ASP A 79 -13.53 5.12 2.83
C ASP A 79 -12.05 5.52 2.93
N THR A 80 -11.38 5.00 3.96
CA THR A 80 -9.94 5.18 4.14
C THR A 80 -9.15 4.43 3.05
N VAL A 81 -8.21 5.12 2.42
CA VAL A 81 -7.23 4.51 1.51
C VAL A 81 -5.90 4.36 2.21
N ASN A 82 -5.37 3.15 2.33
CA ASN A 82 -4.17 2.86 3.11
C ASN A 82 -2.85 2.99 2.33
N ASN A 83 -2.87 2.88 1.02
CA ASN A 83 -1.68 2.87 0.18
C ASN A 83 -1.90 3.73 -1.07
N ASP A 84 -2.14 5.02 -0.86
CA ASP A 84 -2.20 6.01 -1.94
C ASP A 84 -0.77 6.39 -2.35
N LYS A 85 -0.44 6.09 -3.58
CA LYS A 85 0.93 6.24 -4.11
C LYS A 85 1.22 7.64 -4.65
N ASP A 86 0.20 8.36 -5.03
CA ASP A 86 0.32 9.69 -5.64
C ASP A 86 -0.86 10.55 -5.17
N THR A 87 -0.75 11.05 -3.95
CA THR A 87 -1.82 11.80 -3.29
C THR A 87 -1.88 13.23 -3.83
N VAL A 88 -2.92 13.52 -4.59
CA VAL A 88 -3.20 14.87 -5.13
C VAL A 88 -4.44 15.43 -4.46
N ILE A 89 -4.32 16.62 -3.85
CA ILE A 89 -5.44 17.39 -3.30
C ILE A 89 -5.72 18.54 -4.24
N THR A 90 -6.99 18.76 -4.56
CA THR A 90 -7.44 19.82 -5.48
C THR A 90 -8.82 20.33 -5.11
N ASN A 91 -9.26 21.39 -5.76
CA ASN A 91 -10.65 21.86 -5.77
C ASN A 91 -11.36 21.43 -7.06
N ARG A 92 -12.68 21.23 -7.00
CA ARG A 92 -13.52 21.06 -8.21
C ARG A 92 -13.96 22.39 -8.79
N GLU A 93 -14.10 23.39 -7.93
CA GLU A 93 -14.61 24.71 -8.27
C GLU A 93 -13.63 25.78 -7.79
N ASP A 94 -13.61 26.94 -8.42
CA ASP A 94 -12.79 28.10 -8.02
C ASP A 94 -13.28 28.76 -6.73
N LYS A 95 -13.97 28.01 -5.86
CA LYS A 95 -14.50 28.49 -4.60
C LYS A 95 -13.67 27.97 -3.45
N ALA A 96 -13.33 28.86 -2.51
CA ALA A 96 -12.59 28.47 -1.32
C ALA A 96 -13.40 27.48 -0.47
N SER A 97 -12.77 26.36 -0.13
CA SER A 97 -13.27 25.39 0.85
C SER A 97 -12.90 25.84 2.26
N SER A 98 -13.77 25.61 3.23
CA SER A 98 -13.46 25.80 4.65
C SER A 98 -12.89 24.56 5.32
N HIS A 99 -12.76 23.46 4.58
CA HIS A 99 -12.11 22.24 5.08
C HIS A 99 -10.59 22.38 5.06
N THR A 100 -9.92 21.59 5.88
CA THR A 100 -8.49 21.68 6.13
C THR A 100 -7.79 20.36 5.82
N VAL A 101 -6.48 20.45 5.59
CA VAL A 101 -5.61 19.30 5.42
C VAL A 101 -4.74 19.15 6.67
N THR A 102 -4.66 17.94 7.22
CA THR A 102 -3.75 17.59 8.30
C THR A 102 -2.81 16.48 7.81
N ILE A 103 -1.50 16.69 8.00
CA ILE A 103 -0.47 15.70 7.69
C ILE A 103 0.17 15.27 9.00
N GLU A 104 0.18 13.97 9.27
CA GLU A 104 0.67 13.38 10.52
C GLU A 104 1.81 12.40 10.23
N THR A 105 2.99 12.67 10.80
CA THR A 105 4.15 11.78 10.73
C THR A 105 4.50 11.32 12.14
N ASN A 106 3.91 10.20 12.58
CA ASN A 106 3.99 9.72 13.96
C ASN A 106 5.36 9.14 14.32
N ASP A 107 6.10 8.62 13.33
CA ASP A 107 7.44 8.09 13.50
C ASP A 107 8.45 8.91 12.69
N LYS A 108 9.66 9.05 13.21
CA LYS A 108 10.77 9.75 12.54
C LYS A 108 11.16 9.17 11.17
N ASN A 109 10.79 7.92 10.91
CA ASN A 109 11.03 7.25 9.63
C ASN A 109 9.85 7.41 8.67
N ASP A 110 8.73 7.97 9.13
CA ASP A 110 7.58 8.26 8.28
C ASP A 110 7.98 9.24 7.19
N THR A 111 7.50 8.99 5.99
CA THR A 111 7.65 9.90 4.85
C THR A 111 6.30 10.05 4.19
N VAL A 112 5.82 11.29 4.12
CA VAL A 112 4.56 11.66 3.47
C VAL A 112 4.86 12.64 2.34
N GLU A 113 4.38 12.34 1.15
CA GLU A 113 4.47 13.22 -0.02
C GLU A 113 3.07 13.54 -0.55
N VAL A 114 2.74 14.84 -0.67
CA VAL A 114 1.43 15.32 -1.09
C VAL A 114 1.58 16.41 -2.12
N THR A 115 0.77 16.39 -3.17
CA THR A 115 0.67 17.46 -4.15
C THR A 115 -0.61 18.27 -3.90
N LEU A 116 -0.47 19.58 -3.70
CA LEU A 116 -1.58 20.52 -3.70
C LEU A 116 -1.67 21.15 -5.11
N LYS A 117 -2.76 20.85 -5.81
CA LYS A 117 -2.95 21.29 -7.18
C LYS A 117 -4.17 22.22 -7.29
N ASP A 118 -3.93 23.48 -7.60
CA ASP A 118 -4.99 24.49 -7.72
C ASP A 118 -5.93 24.51 -6.49
N VAL A 119 -5.34 24.39 -5.28
CA VAL A 119 -6.09 24.30 -4.03
C VAL A 119 -6.47 25.68 -3.52
N ASN A 120 -7.75 25.86 -3.17
CA ASN A 120 -8.25 27.07 -2.55
C ASN A 120 -8.93 26.73 -1.21
N ILE A 121 -8.27 27.10 -0.11
CA ILE A 121 -8.77 26.88 1.27
C ILE A 121 -8.84 28.21 2.02
N ASP A 122 -9.98 28.49 2.63
CA ASP A 122 -10.17 29.56 3.61
C ASP A 122 -10.63 28.98 4.95
N ALA A 123 -9.66 28.72 5.84
CA ALA A 123 -9.89 28.21 7.19
C ALA A 123 -9.95 29.33 8.25
N SER A 124 -10.00 30.60 7.84
CA SER A 124 -9.93 31.76 8.75
C SER A 124 -11.05 31.83 9.79
N SER A 125 -12.20 31.25 9.50
CA SER A 125 -13.36 31.21 10.42
C SER A 125 -13.31 30.05 11.42
N ARG A 126 -12.33 29.16 11.33
CA ARG A 126 -12.27 27.91 12.11
C ARG A 126 -11.15 27.88 13.15
N ASN A 127 -10.38 28.93 13.33
CA ASN A 127 -9.19 28.98 14.17
C ASN A 127 -8.14 27.88 13.81
N ASN A 128 -8.05 27.52 12.55
CA ASN A 128 -7.17 26.48 12.05
C ASN A 128 -6.23 27.00 10.96
N ALA A 129 -5.12 26.29 10.76
CA ALA A 129 -4.33 26.42 9.56
C ALA A 129 -5.04 25.74 8.38
N ALA A 130 -4.86 26.26 7.16
CA ALA A 130 -5.35 25.60 5.95
C ALA A 130 -4.72 24.21 5.77
N VAL A 131 -3.40 24.13 6.01
CA VAL A 131 -2.63 22.89 6.06
C VAL A 131 -1.86 22.84 7.36
N SER A 132 -1.99 21.77 8.12
CA SER A 132 -1.27 21.51 9.36
C SER A 132 -0.36 20.29 9.18
N VAL A 133 0.91 20.41 9.58
CA VAL A 133 1.88 19.29 9.58
C VAL A 133 2.32 19.05 11.02
N THR A 134 2.18 17.83 11.49
CA THR A 134 2.51 17.43 12.85
C THR A 134 3.33 16.16 12.89
N GLY A 135 4.17 16.01 13.91
CA GLY A 135 4.96 14.82 14.14
C GLY A 135 6.45 15.00 13.86
N SER A 136 7.18 13.87 13.81
CA SER A 136 8.66 13.86 13.79
C SER A 136 9.27 13.31 12.51
N GLY A 137 8.43 12.87 11.55
CA GLY A 137 8.88 12.31 10.27
C GLY A 137 9.11 13.38 9.19
N ASN A 138 9.28 12.94 7.97
CA ASN A 138 9.53 13.79 6.82
C ASN A 138 8.25 14.05 6.02
N THR A 139 7.95 15.30 5.75
CA THR A 139 6.83 15.72 4.92
C THR A 139 7.31 16.52 3.72
N THR A 140 6.87 16.15 2.53
CA THR A 140 7.10 16.89 1.29
C THR A 140 5.76 17.35 0.74
N ILE A 141 5.58 18.67 0.61
CA ILE A 141 4.40 19.27 -0.01
C ILE A 141 4.82 19.88 -1.34
N LYS A 142 4.30 19.35 -2.43
CA LYS A 142 4.47 19.90 -3.77
C LYS A 142 3.32 20.85 -4.09
N LEU A 143 3.61 21.98 -4.66
CA LEU A 143 2.61 22.96 -5.13
C LEU A 143 2.59 22.92 -6.66
N ASP A 144 1.41 22.65 -7.23
CA ASP A 144 1.14 22.66 -8.67
C ASP A 144 0.01 23.64 -8.95
N GLY A 145 0.20 24.54 -9.91
CA GLY A 145 -0.78 25.57 -10.24
C GLY A 145 -0.94 26.67 -9.17
N ASP A 146 -2.10 27.28 -9.15
CA ASP A 146 -2.41 28.43 -8.28
C ASP A 146 -3.05 27.97 -6.95
N ASN A 147 -2.26 27.95 -5.89
CA ASN A 147 -2.70 27.53 -4.57
C ASN A 147 -2.96 28.74 -3.66
N ALA A 148 -4.15 28.86 -3.09
CA ALA A 148 -4.56 29.88 -2.13
C ALA A 148 -4.87 29.24 -0.77
N LEU A 149 -4.01 29.48 0.23
CA LEU A 149 -4.13 28.89 1.57
C LEU A 149 -4.29 30.01 2.59
N LYS A 150 -5.50 30.22 3.07
CA LYS A 150 -5.83 31.25 4.05
C LYS A 150 -6.19 30.61 5.39
N SER A 151 -5.51 31.05 6.42
CA SER A 151 -5.69 30.62 7.80
C SER A 151 -6.23 31.75 8.66
N ASP A 152 -6.51 31.45 9.92
CA ASP A 152 -6.82 32.45 10.92
C ASP A 152 -5.67 33.46 11.12
N THR A 153 -5.97 34.61 11.67
CA THR A 153 -5.05 35.74 11.90
C THR A 153 -3.79 35.35 12.72
N TYR A 154 -3.92 34.32 13.54
CA TYR A 154 -2.84 33.85 14.43
C TYR A 154 -2.11 32.60 13.92
N ARG A 155 -2.42 32.13 12.71
CA ARG A 155 -1.82 30.91 12.14
C ARG A 155 -1.34 31.12 10.72
N SER A 156 -0.27 30.45 10.34
CA SER A 156 0.20 30.45 8.97
C SER A 156 -0.73 29.61 8.06
N GLY A 157 -0.73 29.89 6.77
CA GLY A 157 -1.47 29.07 5.77
C GLY A 157 -1.01 27.60 5.81
N ILE A 158 0.29 27.39 6.03
CA ILE A 158 0.89 26.08 6.36
C ILE A 158 1.52 26.21 7.74
N TYR A 159 1.18 25.34 8.67
CA TYR A 159 1.71 25.28 10.03
C TYR A 159 2.38 23.92 10.27
N GLY A 160 3.59 23.92 10.80
CA GLY A 160 4.31 22.74 11.22
C GLY A 160 4.71 22.84 12.70
N SER A 161 4.69 21.73 13.40
CA SER A 161 5.10 21.61 14.83
C SER A 161 6.00 20.40 15.03
#